data_615830a799d39054ef6aec8555195d53
#
_entry.id   615830a799d39054ef6aec8555195d53
#
_cell.length_a   1.000
_cell.length_b   1.000
_cell.length_c   1.000
_cell.angle_alpha   90.00
_cell.angle_beta   90.00
_cell.angle_gamma   90.00
#
_symmetry.space_group_name_H-M   'P 1'
#
loop_
_entity.id
_entity.type
_entity.pdbx_description
1 polymer ?
#
loop_
_entity_poly.entity_id
_entity_poly.type
_entity_poly.pdbx_seq_one_letter_code
_entity_poly.pdbx_strand_id
1 'polypeptide(L)'
;AEWDKFFPLLQELEKTISNCNLDSLAQNESELVILPPIPDPPAFRDFYAFEQHVRAARKLRGLEMHPDWFKLPIFYFSNPNCCYGHGAEISYPSNTDELDFELEFSVIIANGGSDIESKEAHKMIGGYTILNDWSSRDLQRQEMPLSLGPAKGKDFASSFGPYMVTPDELE
;
A
#
# COMPACT_ATOMS: atom_id res chain seq x y z
N ALA A 1 -6.99 -1.64 -16.03
CA ALA A 1 -5.90 -0.78 -16.50
C ALA A 1 -5.06 -1.61 -17.47
N GLU A 2 -4.62 -1.00 -18.59
CA GLU A 2 -3.84 -1.69 -19.62
C GLU A 2 -2.33 -1.59 -19.29
N TRP A 3 -1.95 -2.15 -18.15
CA TRP A 3 -0.59 -2.09 -17.64
C TRP A 3 0.43 -2.78 -18.54
N ASP A 4 0.02 -3.84 -19.26
CA ASP A 4 0.81 -4.51 -20.28
C ASP A 4 1.23 -3.60 -21.42
N LYS A 5 0.52 -2.50 -21.64
CA LYS A 5 0.85 -1.45 -22.60
C LYS A 5 1.60 -0.27 -21.97
N PHE A 6 1.45 -0.10 -20.66
CA PHE A 6 1.99 1.06 -19.94
C PHE A 6 3.53 1.03 -19.86
N PHE A 7 4.13 -0.09 -19.47
CA PHE A 7 5.58 -0.18 -19.32
C PHE A 7 6.37 0.02 -20.63
N PRO A 8 5.98 -0.57 -21.77
CA PRO A 8 6.59 -0.23 -23.05
C PRO A 8 6.48 1.25 -23.41
N LEU A 9 5.34 1.89 -23.08
CA LEU A 9 5.14 3.32 -23.30
C LEU A 9 6.03 4.18 -22.39
N LEU A 10 6.27 3.77 -21.15
CA LEU A 10 7.19 4.48 -20.25
C LEU A 10 8.60 4.50 -20.82
N GLN A 11 9.12 3.38 -21.31
CA GLN A 11 10.46 3.30 -21.91
C GLN A 11 10.58 4.16 -23.18
N GLU A 12 9.53 4.25 -23.99
CA GLU A 12 9.48 5.11 -25.16
C GLU A 12 9.39 6.58 -24.75
N LEU A 13 8.58 6.89 -23.75
CA LEU A 13 8.44 8.23 -23.17
C LEU A 13 9.75 8.72 -22.56
N GLU A 14 10.46 7.87 -21.81
CA GLU A 14 11.75 8.18 -21.23
C GLU A 14 12.79 8.59 -22.29
N LYS A 15 12.85 7.86 -23.41
CA LYS A 15 13.70 8.22 -24.56
C LYS A 15 13.29 9.55 -25.19
N THR A 16 12.00 9.81 -25.24
CA THR A 16 11.46 11.06 -25.81
C THR A 16 11.76 12.23 -24.87
N ILE A 17 11.52 12.08 -23.58
CA ILE A 17 11.77 13.09 -22.54
C ILE A 17 13.24 13.47 -22.48
N SER A 18 14.16 12.50 -22.60
CA SER A 18 15.61 12.73 -22.58
C SER A 18 16.08 13.69 -23.69
N ASN A 19 15.27 13.89 -24.73
CA ASN A 19 15.54 14.80 -25.84
C ASN A 19 14.73 16.11 -25.80
N CYS A 20 13.89 16.30 -24.78
CA CYS A 20 13.05 17.48 -24.65
C CYS A 20 13.67 18.51 -23.69
N ASN A 21 13.41 19.79 -23.96
CA ASN A 21 13.65 20.83 -22.96
C ASN A 21 12.51 20.77 -21.91
N LEU A 22 12.79 20.15 -20.77
CA LEU A 22 11.82 19.94 -19.68
C LEU A 22 11.54 21.22 -18.88
N ASP A 23 12.40 22.25 -18.96
CA ASP A 23 12.24 23.49 -18.18
C ASP A 23 10.91 24.19 -18.45
N SER A 24 10.41 24.10 -19.69
CA SER A 24 9.12 24.66 -20.07
C SER A 24 7.90 23.89 -19.59
N LEU A 25 8.09 22.67 -19.13
CA LEU A 25 7.05 21.76 -18.62
C LEU A 25 7.12 21.63 -17.09
N ALA A 26 8.19 22.12 -16.48
CA ALA A 26 8.37 22.06 -15.04
C ALA A 26 7.28 22.86 -14.31
N GLN A 27 6.71 22.26 -13.30
CA GLN A 27 5.74 22.90 -12.40
C GLN A 27 6.29 22.89 -10.98
N ASN A 28 5.92 23.91 -10.21
CA ASN A 28 6.30 23.95 -8.81
C ASN A 28 5.45 22.93 -8.03
N GLU A 29 6.10 22.00 -7.35
CA GLU A 29 5.42 20.96 -6.54
C GLU A 29 4.44 21.56 -5.52
N SER A 30 4.77 22.72 -4.95
CA SER A 30 3.88 23.41 -3.99
C SER A 30 2.54 23.90 -4.58
N GLU A 31 2.41 23.90 -5.90
CA GLU A 31 1.20 24.29 -6.63
C GLU A 31 0.38 23.07 -7.07
N LEU A 32 0.88 21.86 -6.78
CA LEU A 32 0.29 20.60 -7.22
C LEU A 32 -0.43 19.88 -6.04
N VAL A 33 -1.49 19.19 -6.38
CA VAL A 33 -2.09 18.19 -5.50
C VAL A 33 -1.58 16.82 -5.94
N ILE A 34 -0.72 16.23 -5.11
CA ILE A 34 -0.13 14.92 -5.40
C ILE A 34 -1.12 13.83 -5.01
N LEU A 35 -1.56 13.07 -5.98
CA LEU A 35 -2.44 11.92 -5.79
C LEU A 35 -1.62 10.68 -5.41
N PRO A 36 -2.26 9.63 -4.86
CA PRO A 36 -1.63 8.32 -4.75
C PRO A 36 -1.15 7.83 -6.12
N PRO A 37 -0.09 7.01 -6.21
CA PRO A 37 0.36 6.41 -7.48
C PRO A 37 -0.75 5.66 -8.23
N ILE A 38 -1.68 5.07 -7.47
CA ILE A 38 -2.93 4.50 -7.97
C ILE A 38 -4.09 5.16 -7.21
N PRO A 39 -4.73 6.19 -7.78
CA PRO A 39 -5.77 6.95 -7.07
C PRO A 39 -7.01 6.14 -6.71
N ASP A 40 -7.41 5.24 -7.59
CA ASP A 40 -8.62 4.41 -7.45
C ASP A 40 -8.27 2.92 -7.61
N PRO A 41 -7.61 2.30 -6.62
CA PRO A 41 -7.29 0.89 -6.72
C PRO A 41 -8.59 0.06 -6.66
N PRO A 42 -8.78 -0.93 -7.56
CA PRO A 42 -10.00 -1.75 -7.56
C PRO A 42 -10.09 -2.68 -6.35
N ALA A 43 -8.96 -2.94 -5.71
CA ALA A 43 -8.87 -3.75 -4.50
C ALA A 43 -7.62 -3.38 -3.71
N PHE A 44 -7.73 -3.46 -2.39
CA PHE A 44 -6.62 -3.24 -1.49
C PHE A 44 -6.63 -4.32 -0.40
N ARG A 45 -5.45 -4.87 -0.13
CA ARG A 45 -5.26 -5.89 0.91
C ARG A 45 -4.01 -5.57 1.68
N ASP A 46 -4.12 -5.63 2.98
CA ASP A 46 -3.00 -5.46 3.88
C ASP A 46 -2.60 -6.80 4.48
N PHE A 47 -1.31 -7.16 4.31
CA PHE A 47 -0.78 -8.46 4.68
C PHE A 47 0.01 -8.38 5.97
N TYR A 48 -0.15 -9.39 6.78
CA TYR A 48 0.60 -9.62 8.01
C TYR A 48 1.84 -10.47 7.73
N ALA A 49 2.76 -9.95 6.88
CA ALA A 49 3.78 -10.75 6.20
C ALA A 49 5.18 -10.75 6.85
N PHE A 50 5.52 -9.75 7.67
CA PHE A 50 6.86 -9.64 8.25
C PHE A 50 6.97 -10.41 9.57
N GLU A 51 7.68 -11.55 9.57
CA GLU A 51 7.79 -12.45 10.73
C GLU A 51 8.27 -11.72 11.99
N GLN A 52 9.27 -10.87 11.88
CA GLN A 52 9.82 -10.14 13.02
C GLN A 52 8.77 -9.24 13.67
N HIS A 53 8.00 -8.52 12.86
CA HIS A 53 6.90 -7.68 13.32
C HIS A 53 5.81 -8.50 14.00
N VAL A 54 5.35 -9.56 13.34
CA VAL A 54 4.30 -10.44 13.86
C VAL A 54 4.71 -11.07 15.18
N ARG A 55 5.94 -11.57 15.27
CA ARG A 55 6.50 -12.16 16.48
C ARG A 55 6.55 -11.16 17.64
N ALA A 56 7.00 -9.92 17.36
CA ALA A 56 7.03 -8.87 18.36
C ALA A 56 5.62 -8.49 18.84
N ALA A 57 4.68 -8.28 17.93
CA ALA A 57 3.30 -7.93 18.25
C ALA A 57 2.56 -9.04 19.02
N ARG A 58 2.82 -10.31 18.72
CA ARG A 58 2.26 -11.44 19.45
C ARG A 58 2.85 -11.55 20.85
N LYS A 59 4.17 -11.39 20.97
CA LYS A 59 4.87 -11.42 22.27
C LYS A 59 4.35 -10.35 23.23
N LEU A 60 4.08 -9.13 22.75
CA LEU A 60 3.49 -8.06 23.55
C LEU A 60 2.11 -8.45 24.12
N ARG A 61 1.38 -9.33 23.43
CA ARG A 61 0.09 -9.86 23.85
C ARG A 61 0.20 -11.19 24.64
N GLY A 62 1.42 -11.64 24.95
CA GLY A 62 1.65 -12.91 25.65
C GLY A 62 1.35 -14.15 24.79
N LEU A 63 1.41 -14.02 23.47
CA LEU A 63 1.08 -15.10 22.54
C LEU A 63 2.34 -15.58 21.79
N GLU A 64 2.39 -16.89 21.55
CA GLU A 64 3.38 -17.52 20.67
C GLU A 64 2.96 -17.39 19.19
N MET A 65 3.92 -17.62 18.28
CA MET A 65 3.63 -17.66 16.84
C MET A 65 2.67 -18.82 16.53
N HIS A 66 1.62 -18.50 15.77
CA HIS A 66 0.72 -19.53 15.30
C HIS A 66 1.35 -20.31 14.13
N PRO A 67 1.35 -21.66 14.14
CA PRO A 67 2.01 -22.44 13.10
C PRO A 67 1.43 -22.24 11.70
N ASP A 68 0.17 -21.91 11.59
CA ASP A 68 -0.48 -21.66 10.29
C ASP A 68 -0.12 -20.30 9.70
N TRP A 69 0.45 -19.39 10.49
CA TRP A 69 0.99 -18.13 9.95
C TRP A 69 2.07 -18.37 8.89
N PHE A 70 2.86 -19.44 9.03
CA PHE A 70 3.90 -19.82 8.07
C PHE A 70 3.36 -20.51 6.80
N LYS A 71 2.05 -20.81 6.76
CA LYS A 71 1.41 -21.55 5.68
C LYS A 71 0.40 -20.75 4.90
N LEU A 72 -0.20 -19.74 5.53
CA LEU A 72 -1.30 -18.97 4.97
C LEU A 72 -0.91 -17.51 4.83
N PRO A 73 -1.12 -16.90 3.66
CA PRO A 73 -0.96 -15.47 3.47
C PRO A 73 -2.11 -14.73 4.15
N ILE A 74 -1.90 -14.34 5.41
CA ILE A 74 -2.93 -13.65 6.20
C ILE A 74 -2.99 -12.19 5.79
N PHE A 75 -4.18 -11.70 5.50
CA PHE A 75 -4.46 -10.32 5.18
C PHE A 75 -5.86 -9.91 5.65
N TYR A 76 -6.10 -8.62 5.70
CA TYR A 76 -7.43 -8.05 5.78
C TYR A 76 -7.75 -7.19 4.54
N PHE A 77 -9.02 -6.96 4.29
CA PHE A 77 -9.47 -6.08 3.22
C PHE A 77 -9.42 -4.64 3.71
N SER A 78 -8.46 -3.88 3.18
CA SER A 78 -8.41 -2.44 3.38
C SER A 78 -9.42 -1.73 2.49
N ASN A 79 -9.74 -0.48 2.83
CA ASN A 79 -10.71 0.31 2.09
C ASN A 79 -10.07 1.02 0.90
N PRO A 80 -10.32 0.58 -0.35
CA PRO A 80 -9.75 1.22 -1.53
C PRO A 80 -10.32 2.62 -1.81
N ASN A 81 -11.42 3.01 -1.14
CA ASN A 81 -12.04 4.32 -1.32
C ASN A 81 -11.48 5.40 -0.39
N CYS A 82 -10.58 5.05 0.52
CA CYS A 82 -9.96 5.96 1.48
C CYS A 82 -8.44 6.03 1.28
N CYS A 83 -8.01 6.10 0.02
CA CYS A 83 -6.62 6.26 -0.38
C CYS A 83 -6.28 7.74 -0.55
N TYR A 84 -5.25 8.21 0.16
CA TYR A 84 -4.82 9.60 0.18
C TYR A 84 -3.40 9.72 -0.38
N GLY A 85 -3.14 10.81 -1.10
CA GLY A 85 -1.83 11.13 -1.64
C GLY A 85 -0.94 11.85 -0.62
N HIS A 86 0.26 12.17 -1.08
CA HIS A 86 1.24 12.90 -0.28
C HIS A 86 0.72 14.28 0.13
N GLY A 87 0.91 14.65 1.40
CA GLY A 87 0.50 15.93 1.94
C GLY A 87 -1.02 16.11 2.17
N ALA A 88 -1.83 15.09 1.91
CA ALA A 88 -3.26 15.16 2.18
C ALA A 88 -3.55 15.22 3.69
N GLU A 89 -4.52 16.05 4.05
CA GLU A 89 -5.01 16.11 5.43
C GLU A 89 -5.92 14.92 5.72
N ILE A 90 -5.60 14.18 6.77
CA ILE A 90 -6.40 13.05 7.23
C ILE A 90 -7.28 13.50 8.38
N SER A 91 -8.60 13.34 8.22
CA SER A 91 -9.54 13.63 9.29
C SER A 91 -9.36 12.67 10.45
N TYR A 92 -9.14 13.21 11.63
CA TYR A 92 -9.08 12.43 12.86
C TYR A 92 -10.45 11.79 13.15
N PRO A 93 -10.57 10.46 13.25
CA PRO A 93 -11.86 9.84 13.55
C PRO A 93 -12.40 10.29 14.91
N SER A 94 -13.67 10.71 14.94
CA SER A 94 -14.29 11.31 16.14
C SER A 94 -14.49 10.35 17.32
N ASN A 95 -14.32 9.05 17.06
CA ASN A 95 -14.58 7.98 18.03
C ASN A 95 -13.30 7.22 18.43
N THR A 96 -12.14 7.86 18.29
CA THR A 96 -10.84 7.31 18.73
C THR A 96 -10.07 8.36 19.51
N ASP A 97 -9.34 7.91 20.53
CA ASP A 97 -8.37 8.70 21.28
C ASP A 97 -6.94 8.26 21.03
N GLU A 98 -6.74 7.19 20.23
CA GLU A 98 -5.44 6.58 20.01
C GLU A 98 -5.15 6.41 18.51
N LEU A 99 -4.98 7.53 17.81
CA LEU A 99 -4.51 7.51 16.42
C LEU A 99 -3.01 7.21 16.36
N ASP A 100 -2.63 6.28 15.51
CA ASP A 100 -1.25 5.84 15.30
C ASP A 100 -0.97 5.69 13.80
N PHE A 101 0.29 5.57 13.44
CA PHE A 101 0.74 5.30 12.08
C PHE A 101 1.38 3.92 11.95
N GLU A 102 1.34 3.36 10.76
CA GLU A 102 2.08 2.15 10.40
C GLU A 102 2.80 2.38 9.08
N LEU A 103 4.13 2.34 9.11
CA LEU A 103 4.93 2.40 7.89
C LEU A 103 4.93 1.03 7.21
N GLU A 104 4.39 1.00 5.99
CA GLU A 104 4.20 -0.21 5.20
C GLU A 104 4.95 -0.15 3.88
N PHE A 105 5.32 -1.33 3.38
CA PHE A 105 5.85 -1.53 2.04
C PHE A 105 4.75 -2.05 1.13
N SER A 106 4.30 -1.21 0.20
CA SER A 106 3.17 -1.52 -0.67
C SER A 106 3.62 -2.02 -2.03
N VAL A 107 2.98 -3.08 -2.50
CA VAL A 107 3.21 -3.69 -3.81
C VAL A 107 2.01 -3.42 -4.71
N ILE A 108 2.26 -2.82 -5.86
CA ILE A 108 1.24 -2.54 -6.87
C ILE A 108 1.23 -3.70 -7.87
N ILE A 109 0.08 -4.36 -7.96
CA ILE A 109 -0.13 -5.46 -8.92
C ILE A 109 -0.64 -4.88 -10.23
N ALA A 110 0.15 -5.01 -11.28
CA ALA A 110 -0.15 -4.49 -12.62
C ALA A 110 -0.89 -5.48 -13.50
N ASN A 111 -0.55 -6.76 -13.39
CA ASN A 111 -1.13 -7.81 -14.21
C ASN A 111 -2.06 -8.69 -13.38
N GLY A 112 -3.26 -8.95 -13.88
CA GLY A 112 -4.19 -9.89 -13.27
C GLY A 112 -3.82 -11.34 -13.61
N GLY A 113 -4.28 -12.27 -12.76
CA GLY A 113 -4.10 -13.69 -13.02
C GLY A 113 -4.77 -14.55 -11.96
N SER A 114 -4.81 -15.86 -12.22
CA SER A 114 -5.29 -16.90 -11.30
C SER A 114 -4.34 -18.08 -11.36
N ASP A 115 -4.19 -18.78 -10.24
CA ASP A 115 -3.34 -19.96 -10.12
C ASP A 115 -1.87 -19.74 -10.55
N ILE A 116 -1.35 -18.55 -10.24
CA ILE A 116 0.01 -18.15 -10.60
C ILE A 116 1.00 -18.86 -9.68
N GLU A 117 1.96 -19.55 -10.27
CA GLU A 117 3.04 -20.17 -9.51
C GLU A 117 3.90 -19.11 -8.82
N SER A 118 4.34 -19.35 -7.58
CA SER A 118 5.11 -18.40 -6.78
C SER A 118 6.35 -17.83 -7.52
N LYS A 119 7.04 -18.67 -8.31
CA LYS A 119 8.19 -18.23 -9.11
C LYS A 119 7.85 -17.22 -10.22
N GLU A 120 6.58 -17.14 -10.63
CA GLU A 120 6.08 -16.25 -11.67
C GLU A 120 5.41 -15.00 -11.09
N ALA A 121 5.15 -14.98 -9.77
CA ALA A 121 4.40 -13.90 -9.11
C ALA A 121 5.08 -12.53 -9.28
N HIS A 122 6.43 -12.47 -9.33
CA HIS A 122 7.16 -11.23 -9.55
C HIS A 122 6.79 -10.53 -10.86
N LYS A 123 6.35 -11.27 -11.89
CA LYS A 123 5.91 -10.71 -13.19
C LYS A 123 4.58 -9.96 -13.10
N MET A 124 3.86 -10.12 -12.00
CA MET A 124 2.59 -9.42 -11.76
C MET A 124 2.80 -8.05 -11.14
N ILE A 125 4.01 -7.79 -10.63
CA ILE A 125 4.34 -6.57 -9.91
C ILE A 125 4.58 -5.44 -10.90
N GLY A 126 3.86 -4.34 -10.74
CA GLY A 126 4.03 -3.10 -11.49
C GLY A 126 4.95 -2.10 -10.82
N GLY A 127 5.05 -2.16 -9.51
CA GLY A 127 5.92 -1.27 -8.76
C GLY A 127 5.70 -1.37 -7.26
N TYR A 128 6.45 -0.54 -6.55
CA TYR A 128 6.46 -0.45 -5.11
C TYR A 128 6.28 0.99 -4.67
N THR A 129 5.63 1.18 -3.54
CA THR A 129 5.51 2.49 -2.90
C THR A 129 5.48 2.33 -1.39
N ILE A 130 5.71 3.39 -0.66
CA ILE A 130 5.51 3.42 0.78
C ILE A 130 4.05 3.74 1.09
N LEU A 131 3.57 3.18 2.18
CA LEU A 131 2.22 3.35 2.67
C LEU A 131 2.26 3.69 4.15
N ASN A 132 1.36 4.54 4.59
CA ASN A 132 1.01 4.70 5.99
C ASN A 132 -0.41 4.17 6.20
N ASP A 133 -0.53 3.05 6.92
CA ASP A 133 -1.81 2.50 7.33
C ASP A 133 -2.24 3.14 8.66
N TRP A 134 -3.03 4.20 8.55
CA TRP A 134 -3.51 4.94 9.71
C TRP A 134 -4.36 4.04 10.60
N SER A 135 -4.04 4.04 11.89
CA SER A 135 -4.57 3.07 12.84
C SER A 135 -5.23 3.75 14.02
N SER A 136 -6.48 3.42 14.25
CA SER A 136 -7.19 3.72 15.50
C SER A 136 -7.01 2.55 16.46
N ARG A 137 -6.07 2.65 17.38
CA ARG A 137 -5.64 1.51 18.21
C ARG A 137 -6.69 1.03 19.21
N ASP A 138 -7.43 1.94 19.76
CA ASP A 138 -8.55 1.64 20.68
C ASP A 138 -9.69 0.91 19.96
N LEU A 139 -10.10 1.40 18.79
CA LEU A 139 -11.10 0.72 17.96
C LEU A 139 -10.60 -0.65 17.50
N GLN A 140 -9.36 -0.73 17.04
CA GLN A 140 -8.75 -2.00 16.63
C GLN A 140 -8.80 -3.03 17.76
N ARG A 141 -8.46 -2.64 19.00
CA ARG A 141 -8.55 -3.54 20.15
C ARG A 141 -9.98 -3.99 20.47
N GLN A 142 -10.95 -3.13 20.23
CA GLN A 142 -12.37 -3.45 20.48
C GLN A 142 -12.93 -4.43 19.43
N GLU A 143 -12.58 -4.24 18.16
CA GLU A 143 -13.13 -5.05 17.06
C GLU A 143 -12.42 -6.38 16.85
N MET A 144 -11.11 -6.48 17.13
CA MET A 144 -10.33 -7.71 16.88
C MET A 144 -10.92 -8.96 17.55
N PRO A 145 -11.43 -8.93 18.80
CA PRO A 145 -12.07 -10.09 19.41
C PRO A 145 -13.39 -10.53 18.74
N LEU A 146 -13.98 -9.68 17.89
CA LEU A 146 -15.21 -9.98 17.16
C LEU A 146 -14.96 -10.79 15.88
N SER A 147 -13.71 -11.03 15.54
CA SER A 147 -13.23 -11.99 14.53
C SER A 147 -13.56 -11.67 13.06
N LEU A 148 -13.88 -10.42 12.72
CA LEU A 148 -14.05 -9.96 11.33
C LEU A 148 -13.04 -8.88 10.91
N GLY A 149 -12.36 -8.30 11.86
CA GLY A 149 -11.47 -7.18 11.62
C GLY A 149 -10.00 -7.52 11.68
N PRO A 150 -9.13 -6.49 11.47
CA PRO A 150 -9.49 -5.07 11.67
C PRO A 150 -10.33 -4.50 10.53
N ALA A 151 -11.26 -3.60 10.84
CA ALA A 151 -12.03 -2.82 9.87
C ALA A 151 -12.16 -1.36 10.33
N LYS A 152 -12.96 -1.08 11.35
CA LYS A 152 -13.22 0.29 11.86
C LYS A 152 -11.95 1.00 12.33
N GLY A 153 -10.99 0.26 12.84
CA GLY A 153 -9.71 0.79 13.27
C GLY A 153 -8.75 1.13 12.12
N LYS A 154 -9.09 0.78 10.87
CA LYS A 154 -8.19 0.86 9.70
C LYS A 154 -8.82 1.46 8.44
N ASP A 155 -10.12 1.30 8.23
CA ASP A 155 -10.79 1.58 6.96
C ASP A 155 -11.03 3.07 6.68
N PHE A 156 -10.62 3.96 7.57
CA PHE A 156 -10.87 5.40 7.44
C PHE A 156 -9.82 6.13 6.61
N ALA A 157 -8.57 5.66 6.56
CA ALA A 157 -7.50 6.29 5.79
C ALA A 157 -6.30 5.38 5.55
N SER A 158 -5.74 5.44 4.34
CA SER A 158 -4.43 4.93 3.99
C SER A 158 -3.72 5.97 3.12
N SER A 159 -2.52 6.41 3.52
CA SER A 159 -1.78 7.43 2.78
C SER A 159 -0.61 6.80 2.03
N PHE A 160 -0.52 7.10 0.73
CA PHE A 160 0.53 6.58 -0.14
C PHE A 160 1.60 7.63 -0.40
N GLY A 161 2.85 7.17 -0.50
CA GLY A 161 3.96 8.00 -0.93
C GLY A 161 3.76 8.51 -2.36
N PRO A 162 4.42 9.64 -2.74
CA PRO A 162 4.17 10.29 -4.03
C PRO A 162 4.75 9.51 -5.21
N TYR A 163 5.67 8.58 -4.94
CA TYR A 163 6.41 7.87 -5.97
C TYR A 163 6.08 6.38 -5.98
N MET A 164 5.97 5.84 -7.17
CA MET A 164 6.03 4.41 -7.45
C MET A 164 7.39 4.11 -8.08
N VAL A 165 8.09 3.14 -7.51
CA VAL A 165 9.38 2.66 -8.02
C VAL A 165 9.14 1.34 -8.76
N THR A 166 9.64 1.23 -9.97
CA THR A 166 9.53 0.00 -10.76
C THR A 166 10.47 -1.10 -10.24
N PRO A 167 10.18 -2.39 -10.46
CA PRO A 167 10.99 -3.48 -9.93
C PRO A 167 12.47 -3.42 -10.32
N ASP A 168 12.77 -2.97 -11.53
CA ASP A 168 14.14 -2.86 -12.08
C ASP A 168 14.99 -1.77 -11.38
N GLU A 169 14.37 -0.83 -10.66
CA GLU A 169 15.11 0.15 -9.87
C GLU A 169 15.55 -0.35 -8.48
N LEU A 170 15.04 -1.51 -8.06
CA LEU A 170 15.33 -2.11 -6.76
C LEU A 170 16.27 -3.33 -6.85
N GLU A 171 16.78 -3.67 -8.03
CA GLU A 171 17.73 -4.78 -8.27
C GLU A 171 19.18 -4.41 -7.91
#